data_029eb774eb0e8822cb2df0be9743b3e3
#
_entry.id   029eb774eb0e8822cb2df0be9743b3e3
#
_cell.length_a   1.000
_cell.length_b   1.000
_cell.length_c   1.000
_cell.angle_alpha   90.00
_cell.angle_beta   90.00
_cell.angle_gamma   90.00
#
_symmetry.space_group_name_H-M   'P 1'
#
loop_
_entity.id
_entity.type
_entity.pdbx_description
1 polymer ?
#
loop_
_entity_poly.entity_id
_entity_poly.type
_entity_poly.pdbx_seq_one_letter_code
_entity_poly.pdbx_strand_id
1 'polypeptide(L)'
;MTDHPEAGSCDLPETGTLRTELAHRRFDRATFGWEGVAAQVYKRGDAGAAGLGWRNVVRHTLAGGDALAFQLRYFEIGPDGYSSLEKHAHAHTIVVLRGRGQVVAGREVFAVEPFDLVVIPPGTPHQFLNAGAEPFGFLCPVDADRDAPKAISPDEVEALLADPVVREAVRIADPVGGRG
;
A
#
# COMPACT_ATOMS: atom_id res chain seq x y z
N MET A 1 -17.90 -28.14 10.53
CA MET A 1 -18.16 -26.69 10.39
C MET A 1 -16.95 -26.00 11.00
N THR A 2 -15.94 -25.76 10.20
CA THR A 2 -14.67 -25.15 10.63
C THR A 2 -14.72 -23.70 10.14
N ASP A 3 -14.89 -22.82 11.12
CA ASP A 3 -14.84 -21.38 10.97
C ASP A 3 -13.41 -20.99 10.62
N HIS A 4 -13.17 -20.56 9.38
CA HIS A 4 -11.89 -19.98 8.98
C HIS A 4 -11.91 -18.51 9.43
N PRO A 5 -10.90 -18.03 10.19
CA PRO A 5 -10.79 -16.62 10.49
C PRO A 5 -10.53 -15.88 9.18
N GLU A 6 -11.40 -14.96 8.86
CA GLU A 6 -11.26 -14.05 7.71
C GLU A 6 -9.94 -13.30 7.80
N ALA A 7 -9.15 -13.41 6.74
CA ALA A 7 -7.90 -12.66 6.58
C ALA A 7 -8.21 -11.17 6.65
N GLY A 8 -7.47 -10.47 7.50
CA GLY A 8 -7.70 -9.08 7.89
C GLY A 8 -7.98 -8.14 6.74
N SER A 9 -9.20 -7.68 6.70
CA SER A 9 -9.68 -6.62 5.82
C SER A 9 -8.82 -5.35 5.97
N CYS A 10 -8.55 -4.67 4.87
CA CYS A 10 -8.05 -3.29 4.88
C CYS A 10 -9.03 -2.31 5.50
N ASP A 11 -10.16 -2.81 5.99
CA ASP A 11 -11.21 -2.03 6.61
C ASP A 11 -10.93 -1.89 8.10
N LEU A 12 -10.26 -0.79 8.42
CA LEU A 12 -10.37 -0.23 9.76
C LEU A 12 -11.76 0.35 9.88
N PRO A 13 -12.52 0.12 10.98
CA PRO A 13 -13.68 0.93 11.24
C PRO A 13 -13.19 2.38 11.27
N GLU A 14 -13.62 3.14 10.29
CA GLU A 14 -13.37 4.57 10.26
C GLU A 14 -14.07 5.13 11.49
N THR A 15 -13.30 5.57 12.47
CA THR A 15 -13.83 6.36 13.57
C THR A 15 -14.15 7.75 13.02
N GLY A 16 -15.29 7.86 12.39
CA GLY A 16 -15.79 9.05 11.73
C GLY A 16 -16.23 8.72 10.31
N THR A 17 -17.52 8.81 10.04
CA THR A 17 -18.07 8.74 8.69
C THR A 17 -17.40 9.82 7.85
N LEU A 18 -16.64 9.44 6.81
CA LEU A 18 -16.13 10.39 5.84
C LEU A 18 -17.35 11.01 5.14
N ARG A 19 -17.72 12.20 5.57
CA ARG A 19 -18.82 12.94 4.94
C ARG A 19 -18.30 13.62 3.70
N THR A 20 -19.04 13.51 2.60
CA THR A 20 -18.80 14.29 1.39
C THR A 20 -19.32 15.70 1.61
N GLU A 21 -18.55 16.52 2.30
CA GLU A 21 -18.83 17.92 2.55
C GLU A 21 -17.92 18.80 1.69
N LEU A 22 -18.38 20.01 1.39
CA LEU A 22 -17.50 21.00 0.78
C LEU A 22 -16.33 21.27 1.73
N ALA A 23 -15.15 20.92 1.33
CA ALA A 23 -13.94 21.09 2.12
C ALA A 23 -12.77 21.60 1.28
N HIS A 24 -12.04 22.56 1.83
CA HIS A 24 -10.74 22.97 1.33
C HIS A 24 -9.70 22.62 2.38
N ARG A 25 -8.82 21.67 2.08
CA ARG A 25 -7.75 21.22 2.96
C ARG A 25 -6.42 21.76 2.45
N ARG A 26 -5.83 22.68 3.20
CA ARG A 26 -4.54 23.26 2.82
C ARG A 26 -3.45 22.21 2.96
N PHE A 27 -2.56 22.17 1.96
CA PHE A 27 -1.37 21.35 2.03
C PHE A 27 -0.27 22.08 2.81
N ASP A 28 0.28 21.42 3.81
CA ASP A 28 1.43 21.89 4.57
C ASP A 28 2.71 21.21 4.04
N ARG A 29 3.60 22.00 3.48
CA ARG A 29 4.86 21.50 2.91
C ARG A 29 5.85 21.05 3.99
N ALA A 30 5.77 21.60 5.19
CA ALA A 30 6.71 21.26 6.25
C ALA A 30 6.48 19.85 6.80
N THR A 31 5.22 19.48 6.97
CA THR A 31 4.81 18.14 7.43
C THR A 31 4.47 17.18 6.29
N PHE A 32 4.38 17.66 5.06
CA PHE A 32 3.87 16.96 3.89
C PHE A 32 2.49 16.34 4.15
N GLY A 33 1.59 17.13 4.67
CA GLY A 33 0.26 16.70 5.11
C GLY A 33 -0.84 17.67 4.68
N TRP A 34 -2.08 17.33 4.98
CA TRP A 34 -3.25 18.15 4.70
C TRP A 34 -3.98 18.51 5.98
N GLU A 35 -4.42 19.76 6.07
CA GLU A 35 -5.16 20.29 7.21
C GLU A 35 -6.37 19.40 7.55
N GLY A 36 -6.47 19.00 8.83
CA GLY A 36 -7.56 18.14 9.31
C GLY A 36 -7.51 16.67 8.85
N VAL A 37 -6.40 16.23 8.22
CA VAL A 37 -6.20 14.84 7.82
C VAL A 37 -5.14 14.18 8.70
N ALA A 38 -5.57 13.22 9.50
CA ALA A 38 -4.65 12.47 10.36
C ALA A 38 -3.98 11.31 9.61
N ALA A 39 -2.73 11.01 9.99
CA ALA A 39 -2.08 9.77 9.61
C ALA A 39 -2.78 8.59 10.29
N GLN A 40 -2.98 7.53 9.54
CA GLN A 40 -3.59 6.29 9.99
C GLN A 40 -2.60 5.14 9.90
N VAL A 41 -2.77 4.13 10.74
CA VAL A 41 -2.04 2.88 10.62
C VAL A 41 -2.33 2.25 9.26
N TYR A 42 -1.29 1.78 8.58
CA TYR A 42 -1.42 1.18 7.24
C TYR A 42 -2.35 -0.04 7.23
N LYS A 43 -2.10 -0.99 8.13
CA LYS A 43 -2.91 -2.20 8.33
C LYS A 43 -2.91 -2.60 9.80
N ARG A 44 -3.98 -3.29 10.24
CA ARG A 44 -4.03 -3.96 11.56
C ARG A 44 -3.54 -5.40 11.41
N GLY A 45 -2.96 -5.96 12.47
CA GLY A 45 -2.48 -7.33 12.54
C GLY A 45 -0.96 -7.44 12.59
N ASP A 46 -0.46 -8.67 12.74
CA ASP A 46 0.97 -8.93 12.77
C ASP A 46 1.59 -8.72 11.39
N ALA A 47 2.58 -7.85 11.34
CA ALA A 47 3.37 -7.58 10.15
C ALA A 47 4.08 -8.85 9.59
N GLY A 48 4.12 -9.94 10.35
CA GLY A 48 4.77 -11.20 10.00
C GLY A 48 3.83 -12.35 9.62
N ALA A 49 2.51 -12.16 9.68
CA ALA A 49 1.59 -13.24 9.31
C ALA A 49 1.69 -13.57 7.81
N ALA A 50 2.01 -14.80 7.48
CA ALA A 50 2.03 -15.37 6.14
C ALA A 50 3.01 -14.73 5.12
N GLY A 51 4.16 -14.17 5.55
CA GLY A 51 5.18 -13.64 4.64
C GLY A 51 4.80 -12.31 3.97
N LEU A 52 3.68 -11.72 4.33
CA LEU A 52 3.13 -10.49 3.73
C LEU A 52 3.38 -9.25 4.59
N GLY A 53 4.52 -9.16 5.23
CA GLY A 53 4.88 -8.07 6.10
C GLY A 53 4.89 -6.71 5.38
N TRP A 54 4.76 -5.66 6.16
CA TRP A 54 5.01 -4.28 5.76
C TRP A 54 5.86 -3.59 6.82
N ARG A 55 6.50 -2.53 6.45
CA ARG A 55 7.35 -1.79 7.35
C ARG A 55 7.28 -0.29 7.06
N ASN A 56 7.16 0.51 8.12
CA ASN A 56 7.28 1.97 8.08
C ASN A 56 6.35 2.63 7.03
N VAL A 57 5.07 2.25 7.02
CA VAL A 57 4.05 2.77 6.11
C VAL A 57 2.93 3.43 6.89
N VAL A 58 2.54 4.64 6.48
CA VAL A 58 1.35 5.33 6.96
C VAL A 58 0.40 5.64 5.81
N ARG A 59 -0.87 5.83 6.14
CA ARG A 59 -1.93 6.16 5.19
C ARG A 59 -2.67 7.41 5.65
N HIS A 60 -3.04 8.25 4.71
CA HIS A 60 -3.93 9.39 4.92
C HIS A 60 -5.11 9.24 3.97
N THR A 61 -6.34 9.26 4.49
CA THR A 61 -7.54 9.28 3.66
C THR A 61 -7.92 10.74 3.40
N LEU A 62 -7.70 11.20 2.17
CA LEU A 62 -7.88 12.61 1.79
C LEU A 62 -9.33 12.93 1.43
N ALA A 63 -10.01 12.00 0.75
CA ALA A 63 -11.41 12.11 0.38
C ALA A 63 -12.04 10.73 0.29
N GLY A 64 -13.35 10.66 0.51
CA GLY A 64 -14.16 9.46 0.48
C GLY A 64 -15.54 9.75 1.07
N GLY A 65 -16.39 8.75 1.17
CA GLY A 65 -17.75 8.83 1.72
C GLY A 65 -18.80 8.39 0.72
N ASP A 66 -20.06 8.34 1.17
CA ASP A 66 -21.18 7.71 0.44
C ASP A 66 -21.49 8.34 -0.93
N ALA A 67 -21.10 9.60 -1.14
CA ALA A 67 -21.33 10.29 -2.41
C ALA A 67 -20.18 10.16 -3.41
N LEU A 68 -19.10 9.47 -3.04
CA LEU A 68 -17.94 9.24 -3.92
C LEU A 68 -17.82 7.76 -4.25
N ALA A 69 -17.70 7.42 -5.53
CA ALA A 69 -17.44 6.07 -5.98
C ALA A 69 -16.00 5.60 -5.69
N PHE A 70 -15.16 6.44 -5.09
CA PHE A 70 -13.77 6.15 -4.76
C PHE A 70 -13.35 6.78 -3.45
N GLN A 71 -12.24 6.29 -2.90
CA GLN A 71 -11.47 6.97 -1.86
C GLN A 71 -10.16 7.47 -2.44
N LEU A 72 -9.80 8.72 -2.15
CA LEU A 72 -8.47 9.24 -2.45
C LEU A 72 -7.58 9.09 -1.21
N ARG A 73 -6.52 8.35 -1.35
CA ARG A 73 -5.55 8.07 -0.29
C ARG A 73 -4.18 8.62 -0.66
N TYR A 74 -3.45 9.06 0.34
CA TYR A 74 -2.02 9.29 0.27
C TYR A 74 -1.32 8.28 1.17
N PHE A 75 -0.35 7.59 0.63
CA PHE A 75 0.54 6.71 1.36
C PHE A 75 1.91 7.33 1.48
N GLU A 76 2.54 7.15 2.62
CA GLU A 76 3.93 7.51 2.83
C GLU A 76 4.68 6.32 3.40
N ILE A 77 5.78 5.97 2.73
CA ILE A 77 6.69 4.90 3.12
C ILE A 77 7.98 5.55 3.59
N GLY A 78 8.27 5.43 4.87
CA GLY A 78 9.50 5.94 5.45
C GLY A 78 10.74 5.19 4.99
N PRO A 79 11.95 5.65 5.39
CA PRO A 79 13.21 4.98 5.02
C PRO A 79 13.21 3.49 5.35
N ASP A 80 13.75 2.68 4.45
CA ASP A 80 13.78 1.21 4.53
C ASP A 80 12.39 0.55 4.67
N GLY A 81 11.34 1.30 4.37
CA GLY A 81 9.96 0.85 4.44
C GLY A 81 9.49 0.15 3.16
N TYR A 82 8.42 -0.62 3.31
CA TYR A 82 7.77 -1.30 2.18
C TYR A 82 6.32 -1.66 2.52
N SER A 83 5.47 -1.71 1.50
CA SER A 83 4.11 -2.22 1.61
C SER A 83 4.09 -3.74 1.63
N SER A 84 2.96 -4.35 2.00
CA SER A 84 2.78 -5.80 1.76
C SER A 84 2.88 -6.12 0.27
N LEU A 85 3.40 -7.33 -0.04
CA LEU A 85 3.34 -7.91 -1.37
C LEU A 85 1.97 -8.58 -1.52
N GLU A 86 1.09 -8.02 -2.35
CA GLU A 86 -0.31 -8.43 -2.45
C GLU A 86 -0.89 -8.22 -3.84
N LYS A 87 -2.11 -8.73 -4.06
CA LYS A 87 -2.88 -8.51 -5.29
C LYS A 87 -4.34 -8.24 -4.95
N HIS A 88 -5.05 -7.57 -5.86
CA HIS A 88 -6.48 -7.23 -5.74
C HIS A 88 -7.21 -7.49 -7.04
N ALA A 89 -8.54 -7.60 -6.99
CA ALA A 89 -9.37 -7.65 -8.18
C ALA A 89 -9.57 -6.26 -8.82
N HIS A 90 -9.37 -5.17 -8.07
CA HIS A 90 -9.39 -3.81 -8.61
C HIS A 90 -8.00 -3.38 -9.11
N ALA A 91 -7.97 -2.44 -10.05
CA ALA A 91 -6.74 -1.82 -10.53
C ALA A 91 -6.22 -0.79 -9.52
N HIS A 92 -4.89 -0.63 -9.45
CA HIS A 92 -4.29 0.52 -8.80
C HIS A 92 -3.83 1.55 -9.83
N THR A 93 -4.04 2.82 -9.51
CA THR A 93 -3.41 3.94 -10.20
C THR A 93 -2.72 4.76 -9.13
N ILE A 94 -1.43 4.96 -9.24
CA ILE A 94 -0.69 5.81 -8.31
C ILE A 94 -0.04 6.99 -9.02
N VAL A 95 0.03 8.12 -8.32
CA VAL A 95 0.82 9.29 -8.73
C VAL A 95 1.79 9.60 -7.62
N VAL A 96 3.07 9.55 -7.92
CA VAL A 96 4.12 9.89 -6.94
C VAL A 96 4.10 11.38 -6.67
N LEU A 97 4.14 11.79 -5.40
CA LEU A 97 4.18 13.19 -4.98
C LEU A 97 5.46 13.57 -4.25
N ARG A 98 6.13 12.60 -3.61
CA ARG A 98 7.27 12.87 -2.73
C ARG A 98 8.30 11.77 -2.81
N GLY A 99 9.58 12.18 -2.78
CA GLY A 99 10.71 11.25 -2.71
C GLY A 99 10.83 10.36 -3.92
N ARG A 100 11.63 9.31 -3.79
CA ARG A 100 11.86 8.29 -4.81
C ARG A 100 11.62 6.92 -4.22
N GLY A 101 11.11 6.01 -5.03
CA GLY A 101 10.84 4.64 -4.60
C GLY A 101 10.99 3.64 -5.72
N GLN A 102 10.65 2.41 -5.39
CA GLN A 102 10.52 1.32 -6.36
C GLN A 102 9.10 0.75 -6.29
N VAL A 103 8.57 0.39 -7.44
CA VAL A 103 7.30 -0.35 -7.56
C VAL A 103 7.60 -1.67 -8.24
N VAL A 104 7.32 -2.76 -7.55
CA VAL A 104 7.28 -4.09 -8.14
C VAL A 104 5.85 -4.35 -8.58
N ALA A 105 5.65 -4.72 -9.84
CA ALA A 105 4.35 -5.08 -10.40
C ALA A 105 4.51 -6.27 -11.36
N GLY A 106 4.06 -7.44 -10.94
CA GLY A 106 4.34 -8.69 -11.65
C GLY A 106 5.85 -8.93 -11.73
N ARG A 107 6.39 -8.99 -12.95
CA ARG A 107 7.82 -9.19 -13.21
C ARG A 107 8.60 -7.90 -13.48
N GLU A 108 7.93 -6.77 -13.42
CA GLU A 108 8.54 -5.48 -13.68
C GLU A 108 8.92 -4.79 -12.36
N VAL A 109 10.04 -4.08 -12.38
CA VAL A 109 10.51 -3.24 -11.28
C VAL A 109 10.76 -1.85 -11.83
N PHE A 110 9.98 -0.88 -11.36
CA PHE A 110 10.07 0.51 -11.79
C PHE A 110 10.75 1.34 -10.70
N ALA A 111 11.80 2.07 -11.03
CA ALA A 111 12.24 3.21 -10.23
C ALA A 111 11.31 4.38 -10.56
N VAL A 112 10.76 5.02 -9.53
CA VAL A 112 9.77 6.09 -9.68
C VAL A 112 10.17 7.33 -8.89
N GLU A 113 9.77 8.50 -9.41
CA GLU A 113 10.03 9.81 -8.82
C GLU A 113 8.79 10.72 -8.92
N PRO A 114 8.80 11.91 -8.28
CA PRO A 114 7.63 12.79 -8.25
C PRO A 114 7.05 13.07 -9.63
N PHE A 115 5.71 12.93 -9.72
CA PHE A 115 4.85 13.05 -10.89
C PHE A 115 4.82 11.84 -11.83
N ASP A 116 5.59 10.78 -11.55
CA ASP A 116 5.40 9.52 -12.26
C ASP A 116 4.02 8.94 -11.96
N LEU A 117 3.44 8.34 -13.00
CA LEU A 117 2.18 7.62 -12.96
C LEU A 117 2.43 6.13 -13.18
N VAL A 118 1.95 5.29 -12.28
CA VAL A 118 1.98 3.82 -12.45
C VAL A 118 0.56 3.28 -12.41
N VAL A 119 0.22 2.46 -13.39
CA VAL A 119 -1.05 1.72 -13.43
C VAL A 119 -0.76 0.24 -13.25
N ILE A 120 -1.38 -0.37 -12.25
CA ILE A 120 -1.23 -1.80 -11.94
C ILE A 120 -2.57 -2.48 -12.23
N PRO A 121 -2.62 -3.38 -13.23
CA PRO A 121 -3.84 -4.09 -13.59
C PRO A 121 -4.37 -5.00 -12.47
N PRO A 122 -5.68 -5.33 -12.50
CA PRO A 122 -6.27 -6.29 -11.58
C PRO A 122 -5.51 -7.61 -11.52
N GLY A 123 -5.40 -8.17 -10.32
CA GLY A 123 -4.75 -9.46 -10.09
C GLY A 123 -3.23 -9.47 -10.18
N THR A 124 -2.60 -8.35 -10.51
CA THR A 124 -1.13 -8.25 -10.58
C THR A 124 -0.53 -8.18 -9.17
N PRO A 125 0.35 -9.12 -8.78
CA PRO A 125 1.12 -9.02 -7.56
C PRO A 125 1.97 -7.75 -7.56
N HIS A 126 1.94 -6.97 -6.46
CA HIS A 126 2.68 -5.72 -6.42
C HIS A 126 3.15 -5.36 -5.01
N GLN A 127 4.18 -4.54 -4.96
CA GLN A 127 4.76 -4.00 -3.72
C GLN A 127 5.37 -2.62 -3.99
N PHE A 128 5.24 -1.71 -3.02
CA PHE A 128 5.87 -0.40 -3.02
C PHE A 128 6.99 -0.37 -2.01
N LEU A 129 8.16 0.14 -2.40
CA LEU A 129 9.37 0.11 -1.57
C LEU A 129 10.05 1.47 -1.55
N ASN A 130 10.58 1.82 -0.39
CA ASN A 130 11.45 2.97 -0.23
C ASN A 130 12.86 2.50 0.17
N ALA A 131 13.79 2.56 -0.76
CA ALA A 131 15.21 2.28 -0.50
C ALA A 131 16.03 3.55 -0.24
N GLY A 132 15.38 4.72 -0.21
CA GLY A 132 16.01 6.02 0.01
C GLY A 132 16.00 6.46 1.47
N ALA A 133 16.71 7.55 1.76
CA ALA A 133 16.76 8.18 3.07
C ALA A 133 15.55 9.11 3.35
N GLU A 134 14.85 9.55 2.30
CA GLU A 134 13.69 10.41 2.43
C GLU A 134 12.39 9.63 2.26
N PRO A 135 11.28 10.08 2.86
CA PRO A 135 9.99 9.42 2.66
C PRO A 135 9.56 9.38 1.20
N PHE A 136 9.07 8.23 0.76
CA PHE A 136 8.45 8.01 -0.55
C PHE A 136 6.94 8.08 -0.40
N GLY A 137 6.30 9.02 -1.10
CA GLY A 137 4.88 9.30 -0.95
C GLY A 137 4.13 9.38 -2.27
N PHE A 138 2.93 8.77 -2.31
CA PHE A 138 2.11 8.72 -3.52
C PHE A 138 0.61 8.78 -3.22
N LEU A 139 -0.15 9.34 -4.16
CA LEU A 139 -1.61 9.23 -4.19
C LEU A 139 -2.03 7.89 -4.77
N CYS A 140 -3.09 7.33 -4.22
CA CYS A 140 -3.72 6.10 -4.69
C CYS A 140 -5.24 6.22 -4.56
N PRO A 141 -5.96 6.63 -5.62
CA PRO A 141 -7.41 6.49 -5.66
C PRO A 141 -7.76 4.99 -5.75
N VAL A 142 -8.75 4.58 -5.00
CA VAL A 142 -9.29 3.22 -5.00
C VAL A 142 -10.80 3.25 -4.96
N ASP A 143 -11.44 2.26 -5.56
CA ASP A 143 -12.90 2.13 -5.53
C ASP A 143 -13.41 2.12 -4.09
N ALA A 144 -14.56 2.76 -3.84
CA ALA A 144 -15.20 2.75 -2.53
C ALA A 144 -15.65 1.32 -2.17
N ASP A 145 -16.17 0.59 -3.16
CA ASP A 145 -16.61 -0.82 -3.05
C ASP A 145 -15.53 -1.75 -3.64
N ARG A 146 -14.40 -1.86 -2.96
CA ARG A 146 -13.26 -2.66 -3.41
C ARG A 146 -13.14 -3.98 -2.66
N ASP A 147 -12.56 -4.97 -3.32
CA ASP A 147 -12.21 -6.23 -2.68
C ASP A 147 -11.06 -6.07 -1.66
N ALA A 148 -11.04 -6.97 -0.70
CA ALA A 148 -9.93 -7.06 0.26
C ALA A 148 -8.65 -7.55 -0.46
N PRO A 149 -7.45 -7.11 0.00
CA PRO A 149 -6.19 -7.62 -0.50
C PRO A 149 -6.11 -9.14 -0.34
N LYS A 150 -5.62 -9.81 -1.38
CA LYS A 150 -5.38 -11.24 -1.36
C LYS A 150 -3.90 -11.52 -1.20
N ALA A 151 -3.59 -12.45 -0.31
CA ALA A 151 -2.26 -13.01 -0.20
C ALA A 151 -1.86 -13.69 -1.53
N ILE A 152 -0.57 -13.60 -1.83
CA ILE A 152 0.02 -14.32 -2.97
C ILE A 152 0.30 -15.75 -2.52
N SER A 153 -0.04 -16.74 -3.35
CA SER A 153 0.23 -18.13 -3.03
C SER A 153 1.75 -18.44 -3.02
N PRO A 154 2.20 -19.49 -2.32
CA PRO A 154 3.61 -19.88 -2.34
C PRO A 154 4.16 -20.10 -3.75
N ASP A 155 3.38 -20.71 -4.64
CA ASP A 155 3.78 -20.96 -6.04
C ASP A 155 3.94 -19.66 -6.82
N GLU A 156 3.08 -18.66 -6.58
CA GLU A 156 3.20 -17.33 -7.18
C GLU A 156 4.43 -16.58 -6.63
N VAL A 157 4.72 -16.71 -5.34
CA VAL A 157 5.94 -16.15 -4.75
C VAL A 157 7.17 -16.78 -5.39
N GLU A 158 7.22 -18.10 -5.51
CA GLU A 158 8.32 -18.81 -6.16
C GLU A 158 8.48 -18.35 -7.62
N ALA A 159 7.40 -18.24 -8.36
CA ALA A 159 7.41 -17.76 -9.76
C ALA A 159 7.90 -16.31 -9.90
N LEU A 160 7.57 -15.43 -8.95
CA LEU A 160 8.07 -14.07 -8.91
C LEU A 160 9.57 -14.02 -8.59
N LEU A 161 10.00 -14.79 -7.59
CA LEU A 161 11.39 -14.83 -7.14
C LEU A 161 12.31 -15.59 -8.10
N ALA A 162 11.78 -16.29 -9.10
CA ALA A 162 12.58 -16.87 -10.19
C ALA A 162 13.24 -15.78 -11.05
N ASP A 163 12.62 -14.59 -11.15
CA ASP A 163 13.24 -13.43 -11.78
C ASP A 163 14.27 -12.79 -10.83
N PRO A 164 15.55 -12.66 -11.22
CA PRO A 164 16.59 -12.12 -10.36
C PRO A 164 16.36 -10.65 -9.99
N VAL A 165 15.79 -9.85 -10.88
CA VAL A 165 15.51 -8.42 -10.63
C VAL A 165 14.42 -8.26 -9.60
N VAL A 166 13.33 -9.02 -9.74
CA VAL A 166 12.22 -9.03 -8.77
C VAL A 166 12.68 -9.56 -7.41
N ARG A 167 13.47 -10.65 -7.41
CA ARG A 167 14.00 -11.24 -6.18
C ARG A 167 14.87 -10.29 -5.38
N GLU A 168 15.66 -9.45 -6.04
CA GLU A 168 16.48 -8.43 -5.38
C GLU A 168 15.64 -7.29 -4.80
N ALA A 169 14.58 -6.90 -5.50
CA ALA A 169 13.72 -5.78 -5.12
C ALA A 169 12.74 -6.15 -4.00
N VAL A 170 12.03 -7.27 -4.11
CA VAL A 170 10.94 -7.66 -3.21
C VAL A 170 11.42 -7.81 -1.76
N ARG A 171 10.60 -7.34 -0.83
CA ARG A 171 10.78 -7.55 0.61
C ARG A 171 9.68 -8.46 1.13
N ILE A 172 10.07 -9.64 1.54
CA ILE A 172 9.20 -10.60 2.20
C ILE A 172 9.63 -10.62 3.66
N ALA A 173 8.70 -10.41 4.60
CA ALA A 173 9.04 -10.52 6.01
C ALA A 173 9.48 -11.95 6.30
N ASP A 174 10.65 -12.11 6.91
CA ASP A 174 11.06 -13.41 7.42
C ASP A 174 10.00 -13.89 8.42
N PRO A 175 9.52 -15.13 8.31
CA PRO A 175 8.71 -15.69 9.37
C PRO A 175 9.53 -15.63 10.66
N VAL A 176 8.99 -14.95 11.68
CA VAL A 176 9.63 -14.80 12.98
C VAL A 176 10.04 -16.18 13.49
N GLY A 177 11.31 -16.54 13.38
CA GLY A 177 11.81 -17.85 13.82
C GLY A 177 13.16 -18.30 13.24
N GLY A 178 13.93 -17.47 12.59
CA GLY A 178 15.33 -17.76 12.27
C GLY A 178 16.20 -17.70 13.53
N ARG A 179 16.51 -18.83 14.11
CA ARG A 179 17.48 -18.99 15.18
C ARG A 179 18.87 -18.56 14.65
N GLY A 180 19.47 -17.58 15.27
CA GLY A 180 20.90 -17.33 15.26
C GLY A 180 21.52 -17.87 16.52
#